data_cc3c233fa748bc4c978ee904511e36bf
#
_entry.id   cc3c233fa748bc4c978ee904511e36bf
#
_cell.length_a   1.000
_cell.length_b   1.000
_cell.length_c   1.000
_cell.angle_alpha   90.00
_cell.angle_beta   90.00
_cell.angle_gamma   90.00
#
_symmetry.space_group_name_H-M   'P 1'
#
loop_
_entity.id
_entity.type
_entity.pdbx_description
1 polymer ?
#
loop_
_entity_poly.entity_id
_entity_poly.type
_entity_poly.pdbx_seq_one_letter_code
_entity_poly.pdbx_strand_id
1 'polypeptide(L)'
;MFGEPKNSPDAVSFETAFTIRDDLRKPINDAVRSEMHTGQLYPYYGANGQVDSINDYLMDCDAICLAEDCGAYGAGEHTSYIVSGKCWVKNHAHVLIPKECCDIEFANIYFRILDMTEYVTGTTRLKLTQAKMKTLPMILPSLELQREFAAFVRQSDKSKFAALSCSNLNLS
;
A
#
# COMPACT_ATOMS: atom_id res chain seq x y z
N MET A 1 10.10 16.36 -8.31
CA MET A 1 8.87 17.01 -8.78
C MET A 1 8.08 17.65 -7.62
N PHE A 2 7.94 17.01 -6.47
CA PHE A 2 7.15 17.55 -5.35
C PHE A 2 7.97 18.14 -4.19
N GLY A 3 9.29 18.24 -4.30
CA GLY A 3 10.18 18.76 -3.25
C GLY A 3 10.20 17.88 -1.98
N GLU A 4 10.78 18.39 -0.90
CA GLU A 4 10.72 17.74 0.40
C GLU A 4 9.30 17.83 0.97
N PRO A 5 8.69 16.70 1.41
CA PRO A 5 7.28 16.68 1.84
C PRO A 5 6.94 17.70 2.92
N LYS A 6 7.81 17.90 3.91
CA LYS A 6 7.58 18.82 5.05
C LYS A 6 7.51 20.30 4.66
N ASN A 7 8.06 20.68 3.50
CA ASN A 7 8.18 22.06 3.03
C ASN A 7 7.33 22.34 1.78
N SER A 8 6.52 21.37 1.34
CA SER A 8 5.67 21.53 0.17
C SER A 8 4.46 22.43 0.46
N PRO A 9 4.07 23.33 -0.46
CA PRO A 9 2.80 24.08 -0.35
C PRO A 9 1.56 23.14 -0.39
N ASP A 10 1.70 21.95 -0.95
CA ASP A 10 0.66 20.92 -1.04
C ASP A 10 0.68 19.95 0.15
N ALA A 11 1.44 20.27 1.21
CA ALA A 11 1.52 19.45 2.42
C ALA A 11 0.18 19.46 3.18
N VAL A 12 -0.32 18.29 3.50
CA VAL A 12 -1.57 18.08 4.25
C VAL A 12 -1.38 17.08 5.37
N SER A 13 -2.33 17.03 6.31
CA SER A 13 -2.34 15.96 7.32
C SER A 13 -2.70 14.61 6.69
N PHE A 14 -2.19 13.53 7.27
CA PHE A 14 -2.50 12.15 6.83
C PHE A 14 -4.02 11.89 6.76
N GLU A 15 -4.74 12.38 7.76
CA GLU A 15 -6.20 12.21 7.87
C GLU A 15 -6.99 13.07 6.86
N THR A 16 -6.36 14.05 6.21
CA THR A 16 -6.95 14.75 5.05
C THR A 16 -7.04 13.83 3.85
N ALA A 17 -6.02 13.00 3.63
CA ALA A 17 -5.93 12.09 2.49
C ALA A 17 -6.73 10.79 2.68
N PHE A 18 -6.79 10.27 3.92
CA PHE A 18 -7.29 8.92 4.18
C PHE A 18 -8.31 8.84 5.30
N THR A 19 -9.22 7.87 5.17
CA THR A 19 -9.95 7.28 6.29
C THR A 19 -9.27 5.99 6.69
N ILE A 20 -8.82 5.88 7.94
CA ILE A 20 -8.16 4.69 8.48
C ILE A 20 -9.23 3.70 8.91
N ARG A 21 -9.17 2.48 8.39
CA ARG A 21 -10.15 1.42 8.64
C ARG A 21 -9.48 0.15 9.20
N ASP A 22 -8.61 0.33 10.20
CA ASP A 22 -7.96 -0.77 10.90
C ASP A 22 -8.95 -1.67 11.67
N ASP A 23 -10.20 -1.22 11.82
CA ASP A 23 -11.33 -2.00 12.29
C ASP A 23 -11.73 -3.12 11.31
N LEU A 24 -11.39 -3.00 10.01
CA LEU A 24 -11.66 -3.99 8.97
C LEU A 24 -10.55 -5.04 8.83
N ARG A 25 -9.61 -5.13 9.77
CA ARG A 25 -8.56 -6.12 9.75
C ARG A 25 -8.70 -7.10 10.92
N LYS A 26 -8.54 -8.38 10.63
CA LYS A 26 -8.69 -9.42 11.64
C LYS A 26 -7.71 -10.57 11.39
N PRO A 27 -6.88 -10.94 12.38
CA PRO A 27 -6.04 -12.12 12.28
C PRO A 27 -6.88 -13.39 12.33
N ILE A 28 -6.52 -14.38 11.52
CA ILE A 28 -7.03 -15.74 11.59
C ILE A 28 -5.84 -16.65 11.83
N ASN A 29 -5.96 -17.61 12.76
CA ASN A 29 -4.93 -18.62 12.94
C ASN A 29 -4.96 -19.64 11.80
N ASP A 30 -3.86 -20.37 11.61
CA ASP A 30 -3.68 -21.25 10.46
C ASP A 30 -4.68 -22.44 10.46
N ALA A 31 -5.08 -22.95 11.63
CA ALA A 31 -6.05 -24.04 11.73
C ALA A 31 -7.43 -23.60 11.21
N VAL A 32 -7.94 -22.47 11.71
CA VAL A 32 -9.22 -21.90 11.24
C VAL A 32 -9.15 -21.54 9.76
N ARG A 33 -8.04 -20.94 9.31
CA ARG A 33 -7.87 -20.57 7.90
C ARG A 33 -7.90 -21.77 6.98
N SER A 34 -7.31 -22.90 7.38
CA SER A 34 -7.33 -24.15 6.58
C SER A 34 -8.74 -24.69 6.35
N GLU A 35 -9.67 -24.45 7.27
CA GLU A 35 -11.09 -24.85 7.13
C GLU A 35 -11.87 -23.91 6.18
N MET A 36 -11.31 -22.73 5.87
CA MET A 36 -11.93 -21.72 5.03
C MET A 36 -11.60 -21.85 3.53
N HIS A 37 -10.99 -22.94 3.10
CA HIS A 37 -10.64 -23.19 1.68
C HIS A 37 -11.77 -23.92 0.93
N THR A 38 -13.03 -23.54 1.12
CA THR A 38 -14.20 -24.18 0.50
C THR A 38 -15.10 -23.19 -0.21
N GLY A 39 -15.75 -23.59 -1.29
CA GLY A 39 -16.68 -22.73 -2.03
C GLY A 39 -16.01 -21.58 -2.77
N GLN A 40 -16.69 -20.43 -2.80
CA GLN A 40 -16.13 -19.22 -3.42
C GLN A 40 -15.05 -18.61 -2.52
N LEU A 41 -13.88 -18.37 -3.08
CA LEU A 41 -12.73 -17.85 -2.35
C LEU A 41 -12.47 -16.37 -2.68
N TYR A 42 -12.06 -15.63 -1.65
CA TYR A 42 -11.67 -14.22 -1.72
C TYR A 42 -10.23 -14.04 -1.26
N PRO A 43 -9.49 -13.06 -1.79
CA PRO A 43 -8.11 -12.82 -1.41
C PRO A 43 -7.95 -12.54 0.09
N TYR A 44 -6.94 -13.17 0.70
CA TYR A 44 -6.50 -12.94 2.08
C TYR A 44 -5.11 -12.32 2.08
N TYR A 45 -5.00 -11.11 2.65
CA TYR A 45 -3.82 -10.27 2.56
C TYR A 45 -3.04 -10.19 3.87
N GLY A 46 -1.70 -10.19 3.75
CA GLY A 46 -0.74 -9.95 4.84
C GLY A 46 -0.04 -8.60 4.72
N ALA A 47 1.15 -8.46 5.32
CA ALA A 47 1.92 -7.20 5.28
C ALA A 47 2.34 -6.78 3.86
N ASN A 48 2.73 -7.74 3.01
CA ASN A 48 3.37 -7.47 1.71
C ASN A 48 2.54 -7.99 0.51
N GLY A 49 1.23 -8.14 0.67
CA GLY A 49 0.35 -8.60 -0.40
C GLY A 49 -0.48 -9.82 -0.04
N GLN A 50 -1.05 -10.47 -1.07
CA GLN A 50 -1.87 -11.65 -0.90
C GLN A 50 -1.04 -12.85 -0.45
N VAL A 51 -1.49 -13.52 0.61
CA VAL A 51 -0.84 -14.69 1.20
C VAL A 51 -1.69 -15.96 1.11
N ASP A 52 -3.00 -15.81 0.85
CA ASP A 52 -3.95 -16.92 0.77
C ASP A 52 -5.25 -16.50 0.06
N SER A 53 -6.22 -17.42 -0.02
CA SER A 53 -7.60 -17.14 -0.43
C SER A 53 -8.55 -17.95 0.46
N ILE A 54 -9.59 -17.29 0.99
CA ILE A 54 -10.54 -17.88 1.95
C ILE A 54 -11.99 -17.61 1.54
N ASN A 55 -12.93 -18.36 2.07
CA ASN A 55 -14.35 -18.30 1.70
C ASN A 55 -15.16 -17.20 2.41
N ASP A 56 -14.47 -16.20 2.96
CA ASP A 56 -15.10 -15.07 3.62
C ASP A 56 -14.32 -13.78 3.36
N TYR A 57 -14.93 -12.61 3.59
CA TYR A 57 -14.32 -11.30 3.40
C TYR A 57 -14.77 -10.31 4.48
N LEU A 58 -13.95 -9.32 4.80
CA LEU A 58 -14.26 -8.26 5.76
C LEU A 58 -14.60 -6.92 5.09
N MET A 59 -14.22 -6.75 3.84
CA MET A 59 -14.43 -5.50 3.10
C MET A 59 -14.77 -5.79 1.63
N ASP A 60 -15.48 -4.86 1.01
CA ASP A 60 -15.84 -4.87 -0.42
C ASP A 60 -15.70 -3.43 -0.95
N CYS A 61 -14.45 -2.97 -1.06
CA CYS A 61 -14.11 -1.63 -1.54
C CYS A 61 -12.65 -1.55 -1.97
N ASP A 62 -12.27 -0.44 -2.60
CA ASP A 62 -10.88 -0.15 -2.93
C ASP A 62 -10.19 0.48 -1.71
N ALA A 63 -9.01 -0.03 -1.37
CA ALA A 63 -8.19 0.47 -0.28
C ALA A 63 -6.70 0.29 -0.55
N ILE A 64 -5.87 1.06 0.16
CA ILE A 64 -4.43 0.83 0.24
C ILE A 64 -4.15 0.08 1.54
N CYS A 65 -3.43 -1.01 1.42
CA CYS A 65 -2.82 -1.68 2.56
C CYS A 65 -1.38 -1.17 2.71
N LEU A 66 -1.10 -0.52 3.85
CA LEU A 66 0.24 -0.03 4.21
C LEU A 66 0.80 -0.93 5.32
N ALA A 67 1.95 -1.55 5.09
CA ALA A 67 2.53 -2.50 6.01
C ALA A 67 2.72 -1.90 7.42
N GLU A 68 2.20 -2.58 8.44
CA GLU A 68 2.43 -2.26 9.85
C GLU A 68 3.75 -2.85 10.34
N ASP A 69 4.08 -4.05 9.89
CA ASP A 69 5.33 -4.74 10.22
C ASP A 69 5.90 -5.45 8.98
N CYS A 70 6.89 -4.86 8.37
CA CYS A 70 7.65 -5.44 7.26
C CYS A 70 9.16 -5.29 7.50
N GLY A 71 9.95 -5.87 6.59
CA GLY A 71 11.42 -5.93 6.75
C GLY A 71 12.12 -4.60 6.51
N ALA A 72 11.56 -3.68 5.71
CA ALA A 72 12.18 -2.44 5.30
C ALA A 72 11.14 -1.34 5.03
N TYR A 73 11.52 -0.08 5.27
CA TYR A 73 10.68 1.11 5.12
C TYR A 73 11.39 2.27 4.40
N GLY A 74 12.53 2.00 3.78
CA GLY A 74 13.27 2.98 2.99
C GLY A 74 12.57 3.34 1.67
N ALA A 75 13.01 4.40 1.04
CA ALA A 75 12.52 4.80 -0.28
C ALA A 75 12.76 3.69 -1.32
N GLY A 76 11.72 3.37 -2.10
CA GLY A 76 11.74 2.32 -3.11
C GLY A 76 11.28 0.94 -2.61
N GLU A 77 11.03 0.79 -1.31
CA GLU A 77 10.54 -0.46 -0.75
C GLU A 77 9.05 -0.69 -1.03
N HIS A 78 8.66 -1.97 -1.13
CA HIS A 78 7.26 -2.37 -1.36
C HIS A 78 6.48 -2.42 -0.04
N THR A 79 6.27 -1.25 0.55
CA THR A 79 5.58 -1.10 1.84
C THR A 79 4.07 -0.99 1.72
N SER A 80 3.54 -0.81 0.50
CA SER A 80 2.10 -0.65 0.25
C SER A 80 1.64 -1.36 -1.01
N TYR A 81 0.36 -1.71 -1.06
CA TYR A 81 -0.32 -2.28 -2.22
C TYR A 81 -1.81 -1.92 -2.21
N ILE A 82 -2.43 -1.97 -3.38
CA ILE A 82 -3.86 -1.71 -3.55
C ILE A 82 -4.63 -3.03 -3.47
N VAL A 83 -5.76 -3.02 -2.77
CA VAL A 83 -6.76 -4.07 -2.77
C VAL A 83 -8.06 -3.54 -3.34
N SER A 84 -8.83 -4.39 -4.02
CA SER A 84 -10.11 -4.01 -4.65
C SER A 84 -11.17 -5.07 -4.42
N GLY A 85 -12.40 -4.63 -4.16
CA GLY A 85 -13.55 -5.50 -3.97
C GLY A 85 -13.46 -6.36 -2.71
N LYS A 86 -14.03 -7.56 -2.77
CA LYS A 86 -14.15 -8.47 -1.64
C LYS A 86 -12.83 -9.06 -1.24
N CYS A 87 -12.37 -8.75 -0.03
CA CYS A 87 -11.12 -9.27 0.51
C CYS A 87 -11.08 -9.28 2.04
N TRP A 88 -10.12 -10.00 2.58
CA TRP A 88 -9.80 -10.05 4.00
C TRP A 88 -8.38 -9.56 4.24
N VAL A 89 -8.18 -8.64 5.17
CA VAL A 89 -6.86 -8.13 5.54
C VAL A 89 -6.50 -8.58 6.95
N LYS A 90 -5.29 -9.12 7.10
CA LYS A 90 -4.70 -9.51 8.39
C LYS A 90 -4.16 -8.26 9.11
N ASN A 91 -3.91 -8.38 10.41
CA ASN A 91 -3.44 -7.30 11.30
C ASN A 91 -1.98 -6.83 11.08
N HIS A 92 -1.34 -7.21 9.96
CA HIS A 92 0.03 -6.79 9.62
C HIS A 92 0.09 -5.66 8.59
N ALA A 93 -1.06 -5.13 8.18
CA ALA A 93 -1.16 -3.96 7.31
C ALA A 93 -2.27 -3.02 7.80
N HIS A 94 -2.04 -1.72 7.75
CA HIS A 94 -3.06 -0.70 7.94
C HIS A 94 -3.97 -0.63 6.72
N VAL A 95 -5.26 -0.46 6.91
CA VAL A 95 -6.25 -0.29 5.84
C VAL A 95 -6.60 1.18 5.68
N LEU A 96 -6.30 1.74 4.52
CA LEU A 96 -6.45 3.15 4.20
C LEU A 96 -7.42 3.30 3.03
N ILE A 97 -8.56 3.93 3.27
CA ILE A 97 -9.49 4.30 2.20
C ILE A 97 -9.19 5.74 1.78
N PRO A 98 -8.74 5.98 0.53
CA PRO A 98 -8.49 7.32 0.03
C PRO A 98 -9.79 8.14 0.04
N LYS A 99 -9.67 9.41 0.43
CA LYS A 99 -10.77 10.38 0.32
C LYS A 99 -10.83 10.94 -1.10
N GLU A 100 -11.90 11.66 -1.43
CA GLU A 100 -12.15 12.22 -2.77
C GLU A 100 -11.01 13.08 -3.33
N CYS A 101 -10.20 13.70 -2.47
CA CYS A 101 -9.05 14.50 -2.85
C CYS A 101 -7.78 13.70 -3.14
N CYS A 102 -7.79 12.38 -2.95
CA CYS A 102 -6.61 11.52 -3.03
C CYS A 102 -6.81 10.39 -4.03
N ASP A 103 -6.04 10.38 -5.11
CA ASP A 103 -6.01 9.28 -6.08
C ASP A 103 -5.29 8.08 -5.48
N ILE A 104 -5.91 6.90 -5.58
CA ILE A 104 -5.40 5.67 -4.94
C ILE A 104 -4.06 5.21 -5.52
N GLU A 105 -3.87 5.33 -6.83
CA GLU A 105 -2.63 4.92 -7.48
C GLU A 105 -1.50 5.88 -7.16
N PHE A 106 -1.78 7.19 -7.19
CA PHE A 106 -0.84 8.21 -6.75
C PHE A 106 -0.37 7.94 -5.31
N ALA A 107 -1.29 7.72 -4.39
CA ALA A 107 -0.98 7.48 -2.99
C ALA A 107 -0.15 6.19 -2.78
N ASN A 108 -0.47 5.11 -3.49
CA ASN A 108 0.33 3.88 -3.43
C ASN A 108 1.75 4.09 -3.95
N ILE A 109 1.93 4.84 -5.05
CA ILE A 109 3.25 5.21 -5.57
C ILE A 109 3.98 6.11 -4.56
N TYR A 110 3.26 7.08 -3.96
CA TYR A 110 3.81 8.00 -2.97
C TYR A 110 4.41 7.24 -1.77
N PHE A 111 3.69 6.26 -1.19
CA PHE A 111 4.23 5.43 -0.11
C PHE A 111 5.47 4.62 -0.51
N ARG A 112 5.57 4.19 -1.76
CA ARG A 112 6.75 3.48 -2.26
C ARG A 112 7.98 4.36 -2.41
N ILE A 113 7.84 5.67 -2.66
CA ILE A 113 8.95 6.61 -2.80
C ILE A 113 9.29 7.34 -1.50
N LEU A 114 8.36 7.36 -0.55
CA LEU A 114 8.56 7.98 0.75
C LEU A 114 9.50 7.15 1.62
N ASP A 115 10.57 7.76 2.12
CA ASP A 115 11.39 7.17 3.17
C ASP A 115 10.65 7.27 4.51
N MET A 116 10.24 6.12 5.05
CA MET A 116 9.51 6.02 6.31
C MET A 116 10.38 5.53 7.47
N THR A 117 11.69 5.42 7.29
CA THR A 117 12.62 4.87 8.32
C THR A 117 12.61 5.64 9.63
N GLU A 118 12.39 6.96 9.61
CA GLU A 118 12.29 7.79 10.83
C GLU A 118 10.96 7.61 11.59
N TYR A 119 9.94 6.99 10.95
CA TYR A 119 8.60 6.83 11.51
C TYR A 119 8.35 5.45 12.12
N VAL A 120 9.27 4.51 11.92
CA VAL A 120 9.15 3.16 12.46
C VAL A 120 9.80 3.03 13.83
N THR A 121 9.36 2.04 14.58
CA THR A 121 9.90 1.67 15.89
C THR A 121 10.37 0.22 15.87
N GLY A 122 11.18 -0.15 16.86
CA GLY A 122 11.75 -1.50 16.98
C GLY A 122 13.12 -1.61 16.31
N THR A 123 13.88 -2.63 16.71
CA THR A 123 15.24 -2.90 16.21
C THR A 123 15.31 -4.20 15.40
N THR A 124 14.71 -5.26 15.90
CA THR A 124 14.70 -6.58 15.24
C THR A 124 13.52 -6.73 14.27
N ARG A 125 12.38 -6.15 14.63
CA ARG A 125 11.17 -6.10 13.80
C ARG A 125 10.69 -4.67 13.76
N LEU A 126 10.89 -4.04 12.62
CA LEU A 126 10.45 -2.66 12.41
C LEU A 126 8.92 -2.61 12.35
N LYS A 127 8.35 -1.62 13.01
CA LYS A 127 6.90 -1.45 13.10
C LYS A 127 6.48 0.00 12.86
N LEU A 128 5.62 0.20 11.88
CA LEU A 128 4.92 1.46 11.65
C LEU A 128 3.59 1.43 12.42
N THR A 129 3.58 1.98 13.62
CA THR A 129 2.33 2.04 14.41
C THR A 129 1.34 3.04 13.80
N GLN A 130 0.04 2.88 14.06
CA GLN A 130 -0.98 3.82 13.57
C GLN A 130 -0.70 5.27 14.01
N ALA A 131 -0.21 5.47 15.24
CA ALA A 131 0.16 6.80 15.73
C ALA A 131 1.30 7.42 14.92
N LYS A 132 2.32 6.65 14.56
CA LYS A 132 3.43 7.10 13.71
C LYS A 132 3.00 7.29 12.27
N MET A 133 2.19 6.37 11.74
CA MET A 133 1.63 6.49 10.39
C MET A 133 0.87 7.81 10.19
N LYS A 134 0.07 8.24 11.17
CA LYS A 134 -0.66 9.52 11.12
C LYS A 134 0.26 10.74 11.06
N THR A 135 1.52 10.62 11.42
CA THR A 135 2.51 11.71 11.33
C THR A 135 3.33 11.70 10.05
N LEU A 136 3.08 10.73 9.14
CA LEU A 136 3.73 10.72 7.83
C LEU A 136 3.38 12.00 7.06
N PRO A 137 4.36 12.66 6.46
CA PRO A 137 4.11 13.82 5.64
C PRO A 137 3.34 13.39 4.38
N MET A 138 2.27 14.09 4.05
CA MET A 138 1.49 13.86 2.83
C MET A 138 1.55 15.08 1.94
N ILE A 139 1.70 14.86 0.63
CA ILE A 139 1.58 15.89 -0.41
C ILE A 139 0.39 15.52 -1.26
N LEU A 140 -0.58 16.41 -1.38
CA LEU A 140 -1.75 16.25 -2.25
C LEU A 140 -1.86 17.44 -3.21
N PRO A 141 -1.22 17.39 -4.38
CA PRO A 141 -1.49 18.33 -5.46
C PRO A 141 -2.90 18.12 -6.01
N SER A 142 -3.29 18.88 -7.03
CA SER A 142 -4.59 18.68 -7.67
C SER A 142 -4.78 17.22 -8.13
N LEU A 143 -6.01 16.71 -8.12
CA LEU A 143 -6.31 15.34 -8.58
C LEU A 143 -5.84 15.08 -10.02
N GLU A 144 -5.89 16.09 -10.86
CA GLU A 144 -5.39 16.01 -12.24
C GLU A 144 -3.90 15.68 -12.26
N LEU A 145 -3.09 16.45 -11.50
CA LEU A 145 -1.66 16.22 -11.40
C LEU A 145 -1.30 14.89 -10.73
N GLN A 146 -2.10 14.44 -9.74
CA GLN A 146 -1.95 13.12 -9.13
C GLN A 146 -2.11 12.02 -10.18
N ARG A 147 -3.15 12.08 -11.00
CA ARG A 147 -3.45 11.10 -12.05
C ARG A 147 -2.42 11.11 -13.19
N GLU A 148 -1.98 12.29 -13.61
CA GLU A 148 -0.90 12.44 -14.60
C GLU A 148 0.39 11.78 -14.11
N PHE A 149 0.78 12.04 -12.86
CA PHE A 149 1.95 11.43 -12.25
C PHE A 149 1.84 9.90 -12.15
N ALA A 150 0.70 9.37 -11.69
CA ALA A 150 0.45 7.94 -11.63
C ALA A 150 0.52 7.28 -13.03
N ALA A 151 -0.06 7.93 -14.05
CA ALA A 151 0.00 7.45 -15.43
C ALA A 151 1.45 7.45 -15.97
N PHE A 152 2.22 8.49 -15.69
CA PHE A 152 3.64 8.59 -16.08
C PHE A 152 4.49 7.47 -15.47
N VAL A 153 4.33 7.19 -14.16
CA VAL A 153 5.06 6.12 -13.47
C VAL A 153 4.70 4.76 -14.07
N ARG A 154 3.40 4.48 -14.29
CA ARG A 154 2.96 3.23 -14.92
C ARG A 154 3.56 3.02 -16.32
N GLN A 155 3.65 4.08 -17.11
CA GLN A 155 4.24 4.00 -18.45
C GLN A 155 5.74 3.72 -18.38
N SER A 156 6.44 4.35 -17.44
CA SER A 156 7.88 4.15 -17.22
C SER A 156 8.19 2.73 -16.77
N ASP A 157 7.39 2.15 -15.87
CA ASP A 157 7.57 0.77 -15.40
C ASP A 157 7.33 -0.24 -16.53
N LYS A 158 6.30 -0.04 -17.37
CA LYS A 158 6.06 -0.87 -18.56
C LYS A 158 7.24 -0.83 -19.54
N SER A 159 7.80 0.35 -19.78
CA SER A 159 8.93 0.54 -20.68
C SER A 159 10.19 -0.17 -20.17
N LYS A 160 10.48 -0.09 -18.86
CA LYS A 160 11.58 -0.81 -18.23
C LYS A 160 11.41 -2.33 -18.36
N PHE A 161 10.21 -2.84 -18.12
CA PHE A 161 9.92 -4.27 -18.24
C PHE A 161 10.06 -4.76 -19.67
N ALA A 162 9.59 -4.01 -20.66
CA ALA A 162 9.75 -4.35 -22.08
C ALA A 162 11.23 -4.38 -22.49
N ALA A 163 12.02 -3.41 -22.04
CA ALA A 163 13.47 -3.37 -22.32
C ALA A 163 14.22 -4.56 -21.72
N LEU A 164 13.90 -4.96 -20.48
CA LEU A 164 14.47 -6.12 -19.81
C LEU A 164 14.09 -7.44 -20.51
N SER A 165 12.85 -7.56 -20.97
CA SER A 165 12.38 -8.74 -21.71
C SER A 165 13.09 -8.89 -23.05
N CYS A 166 13.34 -7.79 -23.77
CA CYS A 166 14.10 -7.80 -25.03
C CYS A 166 15.58 -8.16 -24.82
N SER A 167 16.17 -7.74 -23.70
CA SER A 167 17.58 -8.05 -23.38
C SER A 167 17.80 -9.54 -23.09
N ASN A 168 16.82 -10.21 -22.51
CA ASN A 168 16.90 -11.65 -22.19
C ASN A 168 16.67 -12.55 -23.40
N LEU A 169 16.05 -12.05 -24.49
CA LEU A 169 15.85 -12.80 -25.74
C LEU A 169 17.09 -12.80 -26.64
N ASN A 170 18.05 -11.93 -26.40
CA ASN A 170 19.30 -11.85 -27.20
C ASN A 170 20.47 -12.64 -26.60
N LEU A 171 20.22 -13.45 -25.56
CA LEU A 171 21.24 -14.28 -24.89
C LEU A 171 21.00 -15.79 -25.02
N SER A 172 20.14 -16.21 -25.97
CA SER A 172 19.89 -17.63 -26.29
C SER A 172 20.36 -17.99 -27.69
#